data_85fa52d2ef64732baf0ae6f422365230
#
_entry.id   85fa52d2ef64732baf0ae6f422365230
#
_cell.length_a   1.000
_cell.length_b   1.000
_cell.length_c   1.000
_cell.angle_alpha   90.00
_cell.angle_beta   90.00
_cell.angle_gamma   90.00
#
_symmetry.space_group_name_H-M   'P 1'
#
loop_
_entity.id
_entity.type
_entity.pdbx_description
1 polymer ?
#
loop_
_entity_poly.entity_id
_entity_poly.type
_entity_poly.pdbx_seq_one_letter_code
_entity_poly.pdbx_strand_id
1 'polypeptide(L)'
;LQNEWRRRQNYLDADRGDNMNSIMESLYHRKSVRVYEDRPVSDELKNEILDAAMQAPSAGCQQLYTILDITDQNLKDALAETCDHQPFIAKAPMVLVFCADCKKWYDTYLEADCEPRLPGAGDLMLAVTDAVIAAQNAVVAAESLGLGSCYIGDIMENCEEQRRLLNLPEYVFPA
;
A
#
# COMPACT_ATOMS: atom_id res chain seq x y z
N LEU A 1 12.96 -7.45 21.36
CA LEU A 1 11.86 -7.11 20.48
C LEU A 1 11.07 -8.35 20.03
N GLN A 2 11.67 -9.39 19.40
CA GLN A 2 10.95 -10.61 18.99
C GLN A 2 10.34 -11.40 20.17
N ASN A 3 11.02 -11.46 21.30
CA ASN A 3 10.51 -12.16 22.50
C ASN A 3 9.37 -11.41 23.21
N GLU A 4 9.38 -10.08 23.17
CA GLU A 4 8.28 -9.26 23.69
C GLU A 4 7.04 -9.34 22.82
N TRP A 5 7.23 -9.35 21.50
CA TRP A 5 6.12 -9.52 20.55
C TRP A 5 5.45 -10.89 20.73
N ARG A 6 6.22 -11.98 20.84
CA ARG A 6 5.69 -13.33 21.14
C ARG A 6 4.98 -13.41 22.50
N ARG A 7 5.48 -12.73 23.53
CA ARG A 7 4.80 -12.66 24.84
C ARG A 7 3.47 -11.92 24.75
N ARG A 8 3.39 -10.82 23.99
CA ARG A 8 2.13 -10.11 23.73
C ARG A 8 1.13 -10.98 22.97
N GLN A 9 1.56 -11.72 21.97
CA GLN A 9 0.70 -12.67 21.24
C GLN A 9 0.14 -13.73 22.18
N ASN A 10 1.00 -14.41 22.95
CA ASN A 10 0.56 -15.42 23.90
C ASN A 10 -0.39 -14.89 24.99
N TYR A 11 -0.21 -13.63 25.44
CA TYR A 11 -1.10 -13.00 26.41
C TYR A 11 -2.47 -12.66 25.77
N LEU A 12 -2.47 -12.20 24.54
CA LEU A 12 -3.69 -11.89 23.79
C LEU A 12 -4.48 -13.17 23.43
N ASP A 13 -3.77 -14.27 23.13
CA ASP A 13 -4.39 -15.57 22.80
C ASP A 13 -4.99 -16.25 24.06
N ALA A 14 -4.40 -16.04 25.24
CA ALA A 14 -4.86 -16.66 26.49
C ALA A 14 -6.10 -15.98 27.11
N ASP A 15 -6.34 -14.71 26.83
CA ASP A 15 -7.39 -13.90 27.50
C ASP A 15 -8.62 -13.66 26.58
N ARG A 16 -8.58 -14.10 25.33
CA ARG A 16 -9.66 -13.93 24.36
C ARG A 16 -10.32 -15.27 24.05
N GLY A 17 -11.37 -15.57 24.80
CA GLY A 17 -12.18 -16.76 24.56
C GLY A 17 -12.68 -16.87 23.10
N ASP A 18 -13.23 -18.04 22.74
CA ASP A 18 -13.68 -18.53 21.42
C ASP A 18 -14.66 -17.65 20.61
N ASN A 19 -14.68 -16.33 20.85
CA ASN A 19 -15.72 -15.42 20.34
C ASN A 19 -15.18 -14.19 19.60
N MET A 20 -13.98 -14.27 18.99
CA MET A 20 -13.45 -13.19 18.16
C MET A 20 -14.13 -13.24 16.77
N ASN A 21 -14.64 -12.09 16.30
CA ASN A 21 -15.16 -12.05 14.93
C ASN A 21 -14.02 -12.12 13.90
N SER A 22 -14.35 -12.53 12.67
CA SER A 22 -13.37 -12.80 11.61
C SER A 22 -12.46 -11.60 11.26
N ILE A 23 -12.97 -10.37 11.40
CA ILE A 23 -12.17 -9.16 11.15
C ILE A 23 -11.09 -9.00 12.21
N MET A 24 -11.46 -9.15 13.47
CA MET A 24 -10.49 -9.06 14.57
C MET A 24 -9.47 -10.19 14.49
N GLU A 25 -9.90 -11.38 14.14
CA GLU A 25 -9.03 -12.53 13.93
C GLU A 25 -7.99 -12.24 12.83
N SER A 26 -8.41 -11.75 11.67
CA SER A 26 -7.54 -11.34 10.56
C SER A 26 -6.51 -10.29 11.01
N LEU A 27 -6.94 -9.22 11.69
CA LEU A 27 -6.06 -8.16 12.16
C LEU A 27 -4.98 -8.67 13.15
N TYR A 28 -5.32 -9.62 14.02
CA TYR A 28 -4.37 -10.18 14.99
C TYR A 28 -3.44 -11.23 14.40
N HIS A 29 -3.88 -12.00 13.41
CA HIS A 29 -3.07 -13.03 12.76
C HIS A 29 -2.23 -12.50 11.60
N ARG A 30 -2.51 -11.28 11.09
CA ARG A 30 -1.75 -10.66 10.02
C ARG A 30 -0.25 -10.60 10.35
N LYS A 31 0.54 -11.03 9.41
CA LYS A 31 2.01 -10.97 9.48
C LYS A 31 2.60 -10.62 8.12
N SER A 32 3.83 -10.11 8.10
CA SER A 32 4.57 -9.90 6.85
C SER A 32 4.94 -11.23 6.21
N VAL A 33 4.40 -11.50 5.03
CA VAL A 33 4.68 -12.70 4.22
C VAL A 33 5.67 -12.32 3.13
N ARG A 34 6.78 -13.06 3.04
CA ARG A 34 7.89 -12.81 2.09
C ARG A 34 8.27 -14.06 1.27
N VAL A 35 7.48 -15.10 1.39
CA VAL A 35 7.62 -16.34 0.60
C VAL A 35 6.26 -16.60 -0.04
N TYR A 36 6.26 -16.71 -1.35
CA TYR A 36 5.05 -16.82 -2.15
C TYR A 36 4.98 -18.15 -2.87
N GLU A 37 3.78 -18.59 -3.14
CA GLU A 37 3.52 -19.71 -4.04
C GLU A 37 3.81 -19.30 -5.48
N ASP A 38 4.25 -20.24 -6.31
CA ASP A 38 4.41 -20.06 -7.75
C ASP A 38 3.04 -20.15 -8.44
N ARG A 39 2.18 -19.20 -8.11
CA ARG A 39 0.81 -19.10 -8.62
C ARG A 39 0.43 -17.62 -8.79
N PRO A 40 -0.08 -17.23 -9.96
CA PRO A 40 -0.55 -15.85 -10.16
C PRO A 40 -1.77 -15.56 -9.29
N VAL A 41 -1.92 -14.29 -8.91
CA VAL A 41 -3.17 -13.76 -8.38
C VAL A 41 -4.10 -13.52 -9.58
N SER A 42 -5.33 -14.03 -9.54
CA SER A 42 -6.28 -13.84 -10.64
C SER A 42 -6.72 -12.37 -10.74
N ASP A 43 -7.15 -11.96 -11.93
CA ASP A 43 -7.63 -10.59 -12.15
C ASP A 43 -8.87 -10.28 -11.30
N GLU A 44 -9.73 -11.28 -11.04
CA GLU A 44 -10.89 -11.12 -10.17
C GLU A 44 -10.47 -10.78 -8.75
N LEU A 45 -9.54 -11.55 -8.15
CA LEU A 45 -9.04 -11.28 -6.80
C LEU A 45 -8.31 -9.93 -6.71
N LYS A 46 -7.53 -9.60 -7.75
CA LYS A 46 -6.84 -8.30 -7.83
C LYS A 46 -7.86 -7.15 -7.83
N ASN A 47 -8.90 -7.25 -8.64
CA ASN A 47 -9.94 -6.24 -8.73
C ASN A 47 -10.69 -6.09 -7.41
N GLU A 48 -11.04 -7.18 -6.72
CA GLU A 48 -11.67 -7.13 -5.40
C GLU A 48 -10.80 -6.38 -4.38
N ILE A 49 -9.48 -6.60 -4.40
CA ILE A 49 -8.53 -5.90 -3.53
C ILE A 49 -8.44 -4.42 -3.87
N LEU A 50 -8.37 -4.07 -5.15
CA LEU A 50 -8.32 -2.68 -5.61
C LEU A 50 -9.65 -1.94 -5.30
N ASP A 51 -10.78 -2.58 -5.51
CA ASP A 51 -12.09 -2.04 -5.16
C ASP A 51 -12.19 -1.77 -3.65
N ALA A 52 -11.72 -2.69 -2.82
CA ALA A 52 -11.68 -2.51 -1.38
C ALA A 52 -10.75 -1.34 -0.97
N ALA A 53 -9.61 -1.18 -1.63
CA ALA A 53 -8.72 -0.03 -1.43
C ALA A 53 -9.44 1.28 -1.72
N MET A 54 -10.18 1.36 -2.82
CA MET A 54 -10.93 2.55 -3.23
C MET A 54 -12.13 2.87 -2.33
N GLN A 55 -12.61 1.91 -1.52
CA GLN A 55 -13.64 2.16 -0.50
C GLN A 55 -13.08 2.78 0.78
N ALA A 56 -11.77 2.96 0.89
CA ALA A 56 -11.16 3.63 2.03
C ALA A 56 -11.67 5.07 2.18
N PRO A 57 -11.89 5.54 3.42
CA PRO A 57 -12.19 6.94 3.64
C PRO A 57 -11.01 7.81 3.18
N SER A 58 -11.30 8.97 2.61
CA SER A 58 -10.29 9.92 2.19
C SER A 58 -10.70 11.36 2.55
N ALA A 59 -9.72 12.24 2.62
CA ALA A 59 -9.93 13.63 2.95
C ALA A 59 -10.85 14.30 1.93
N GLY A 60 -12.01 14.79 2.39
CA GLY A 60 -13.01 15.43 1.52
C GLY A 60 -13.51 14.55 0.37
N CYS A 61 -13.40 13.23 0.47
CA CYS A 61 -13.67 12.25 -0.59
C CYS A 61 -12.83 12.48 -1.86
N GLN A 62 -11.65 13.06 -1.73
CA GLN A 62 -10.79 13.45 -2.86
C GLN A 62 -9.93 12.30 -3.38
N GLN A 63 -9.72 11.24 -2.56
CA GLN A 63 -8.84 10.12 -2.92
C GLN A 63 -7.48 10.61 -3.44
N LEU A 64 -6.74 11.32 -2.58
CA LEU A 64 -5.45 11.96 -2.89
C LEU A 64 -4.33 10.93 -3.08
N TYR A 65 -4.61 9.85 -3.79
CA TYR A 65 -3.66 8.78 -4.08
C TYR A 65 -3.85 8.22 -5.48
N THR A 66 -2.81 7.61 -5.98
CA THR A 66 -2.79 6.78 -7.19
C THR A 66 -2.22 5.42 -6.83
N ILE A 67 -2.81 4.34 -7.35
CA ILE A 67 -2.33 2.96 -7.14
C ILE A 67 -1.74 2.47 -8.46
N LEU A 68 -0.47 2.06 -8.44
CA LEU A 68 0.19 1.45 -9.58
C LEU A 68 0.22 -0.07 -9.39
N ASP A 69 -0.28 -0.81 -10.37
CA ASP A 69 -0.11 -2.26 -10.48
C ASP A 69 1.16 -2.55 -11.30
N ILE A 70 2.20 -3.02 -10.64
CA ILE A 70 3.51 -3.28 -11.26
C ILE A 70 3.50 -4.68 -11.85
N THR A 71 3.30 -4.77 -13.17
CA THR A 71 3.24 -6.03 -13.91
C THR A 71 4.53 -6.35 -14.68
N ASP A 72 5.33 -5.33 -15.02
CA ASP A 72 6.62 -5.51 -15.70
C ASP A 72 7.66 -6.13 -14.77
N GLN A 73 8.24 -7.27 -15.17
CA GLN A 73 9.22 -8.00 -14.35
C GLN A 73 10.52 -7.21 -14.17
N ASN A 74 10.99 -6.48 -15.18
CA ASN A 74 12.20 -5.68 -15.04
C ASN A 74 12.01 -4.55 -14.03
N LEU A 75 10.81 -3.99 -13.98
CA LEU A 75 10.47 -2.98 -12.98
C LEU A 75 10.39 -3.58 -11.57
N LYS A 76 9.83 -4.78 -11.42
CA LYS A 76 9.84 -5.51 -10.12
C LYS A 76 11.28 -5.82 -9.68
N ASP A 77 12.14 -6.25 -10.60
CA ASP A 77 13.56 -6.53 -10.31
C ASP A 77 14.29 -5.25 -9.86
N ALA A 78 14.04 -4.13 -10.54
CA ALA A 78 14.62 -2.84 -10.18
C ALA A 78 14.09 -2.36 -8.80
N LEU A 79 12.81 -2.50 -8.51
CA LEU A 79 12.24 -2.20 -7.19
C LEU A 79 12.84 -3.09 -6.09
N ALA A 80 13.07 -4.38 -6.36
CA ALA A 80 13.70 -5.27 -5.41
C ALA A 80 15.13 -4.83 -5.06
N GLU A 81 15.87 -4.31 -6.05
CA GLU A 81 17.23 -3.79 -5.88
C GLU A 81 17.24 -2.46 -5.12
N THR A 82 16.40 -1.50 -5.53
CA THR A 82 16.36 -0.16 -4.95
C THR A 82 15.67 -0.08 -3.58
N CYS A 83 14.89 -1.10 -3.21
CA CYS A 83 14.29 -1.27 -1.90
C CYS A 83 15.14 -2.22 -1.02
N ASP A 84 16.39 -1.88 -0.75
CA ASP A 84 17.32 -2.57 0.14
C ASP A 84 17.60 -4.04 -0.25
N HIS A 85 17.80 -4.31 -1.54
CA HIS A 85 18.13 -5.64 -2.07
C HIS A 85 17.17 -6.76 -1.58
N GLN A 86 15.87 -6.55 -1.68
CA GLN A 86 14.85 -7.48 -1.20
C GLN A 86 14.26 -8.34 -2.34
N PRO A 87 14.86 -9.48 -2.69
CA PRO A 87 14.52 -10.26 -3.89
C PRO A 87 13.10 -10.85 -3.85
N PHE A 88 12.42 -10.88 -2.70
CA PHE A 88 11.05 -11.36 -2.61
C PHE A 88 10.06 -10.38 -3.27
N ILE A 89 10.42 -9.09 -3.43
CA ILE A 89 9.60 -8.09 -4.15
C ILE A 89 9.45 -8.54 -5.61
N ALA A 90 10.57 -8.89 -6.26
CA ALA A 90 10.58 -9.35 -7.65
C ALA A 90 9.78 -10.66 -7.86
N LYS A 91 9.70 -11.49 -6.81
CA LYS A 91 8.99 -12.79 -6.83
C LYS A 91 7.51 -12.69 -6.48
N ALA A 92 7.06 -11.54 -5.98
CA ALA A 92 5.68 -11.39 -5.58
C ALA A 92 4.74 -11.49 -6.80
N PRO A 93 3.68 -12.31 -6.74
CA PRO A 93 2.74 -12.44 -7.86
C PRO A 93 1.95 -11.14 -8.13
N MET A 94 1.81 -10.29 -7.13
CA MET A 94 1.20 -8.96 -7.24
C MET A 94 2.05 -7.95 -6.46
N VAL A 95 2.37 -6.82 -7.09
CA VAL A 95 3.08 -5.68 -6.48
C VAL A 95 2.27 -4.42 -6.75
N LEU A 96 1.78 -3.81 -5.70
CA LEU A 96 1.06 -2.54 -5.75
C LEU A 96 1.90 -1.44 -5.12
N VAL A 97 2.02 -0.30 -5.80
CA VAL A 97 2.63 0.90 -5.23
C VAL A 97 1.53 1.95 -5.01
N PHE A 98 1.33 2.30 -3.76
CA PHE A 98 0.44 3.39 -3.38
C PHE A 98 1.22 4.69 -3.41
N CYS A 99 0.75 5.66 -4.17
CA CYS A 99 1.39 6.97 -4.31
C CYS A 99 0.52 8.04 -3.69
N ALA A 100 1.12 8.90 -2.86
CA ALA A 100 0.53 10.18 -2.47
C ALA A 100 0.48 11.09 -3.70
N ASP A 101 -0.72 11.49 -4.13
CA ASP A 101 -0.95 12.23 -5.36
C ASP A 101 -1.55 13.61 -5.06
N CYS A 102 -0.66 14.59 -4.94
CA CYS A 102 -1.06 15.99 -4.77
C CYS A 102 -1.34 16.69 -6.12
N LYS A 103 -1.03 16.02 -7.25
CA LYS A 103 -1.16 16.59 -8.59
C LYS A 103 -2.59 16.48 -9.12
N LYS A 104 -3.25 15.38 -8.87
CA LYS A 104 -4.60 15.06 -9.39
C LYS A 104 -5.58 16.23 -9.30
N TRP A 105 -5.78 16.78 -8.10
CA TRP A 105 -6.70 17.89 -7.90
C TRP A 105 -6.13 19.23 -8.31
N TYR A 106 -4.81 19.40 -8.22
CA TYR A 106 -4.16 20.62 -8.74
C TYR A 106 -4.43 20.75 -10.24
N ASP A 107 -4.24 19.69 -11.02
CA ASP A 107 -4.53 19.66 -12.45
C ASP A 107 -6.03 19.88 -12.73
N THR A 108 -6.89 19.18 -11.98
CA THR A 108 -8.36 19.33 -12.11
C THR A 108 -8.81 20.76 -11.91
N TYR A 109 -8.24 21.50 -10.93
CA TYR A 109 -8.56 22.91 -10.71
C TYR A 109 -8.03 23.78 -11.84
N LEU A 110 -6.85 23.52 -12.38
CA LEU A 110 -6.34 24.26 -13.54
C LEU A 110 -7.21 24.04 -14.77
N GLU A 111 -7.65 22.80 -15.03
CA GLU A 111 -8.57 22.47 -16.13
C GLU A 111 -9.96 23.13 -15.97
N ALA A 112 -10.34 23.46 -14.76
CA ALA A 112 -11.57 24.19 -14.44
C ALA A 112 -11.39 25.72 -14.39
N ASP A 113 -10.31 26.25 -14.97
CA ASP A 113 -9.97 27.68 -14.99
C ASP A 113 -9.86 28.32 -13.58
N CYS A 114 -9.50 27.51 -12.57
CA CYS A 114 -9.20 28.00 -11.23
C CYS A 114 -7.71 28.37 -11.11
N GLU A 115 -7.38 29.15 -10.10
CA GLU A 115 -5.99 29.50 -9.75
C GLU A 115 -5.59 28.83 -8.42
N PRO A 116 -5.35 27.50 -8.40
CA PRO A 116 -4.97 26.82 -7.17
C PRO A 116 -3.55 27.22 -6.75
N ARG A 117 -3.30 27.30 -5.44
CA ARG A 117 -1.93 27.38 -4.95
C ARG A 117 -1.16 26.09 -5.27
N LEU A 118 0.15 26.16 -5.38
CA LEU A 118 0.99 24.98 -5.51
C LEU A 118 0.81 24.03 -4.30
N PRO A 119 0.86 22.71 -4.51
CA PRO A 119 0.89 21.76 -3.42
C PRO A 119 2.06 22.03 -2.46
N GLY A 120 1.79 21.91 -1.17
CA GLY A 120 2.76 22.12 -0.11
C GLY A 120 2.84 20.93 0.85
N ALA A 121 3.60 21.08 1.93
CA ALA A 121 3.82 20.01 2.90
C ALA A 121 2.51 19.47 3.53
N GLY A 122 1.52 20.32 3.78
CA GLY A 122 0.23 19.91 4.32
C GLY A 122 -0.55 19.04 3.34
N ASP A 123 -0.50 19.35 2.05
CA ASP A 123 -1.13 18.53 1.00
C ASP A 123 -0.46 17.16 0.89
N LEU A 124 0.88 17.14 0.95
CA LEU A 124 1.64 15.87 0.95
C LEU A 124 1.29 14.99 2.15
N MET A 125 1.25 15.56 3.36
CA MET A 125 0.87 14.79 4.57
C MET A 125 -0.54 14.21 4.44
N LEU A 126 -1.47 14.98 3.89
CA LEU A 126 -2.85 14.55 3.68
C LEU A 126 -2.91 13.42 2.63
N ALA A 127 -2.22 13.60 1.51
CA ALA A 127 -2.18 12.59 0.44
C ALA A 127 -1.49 11.28 0.89
N VAL A 128 -0.41 11.36 1.67
CA VAL A 128 0.23 10.17 2.28
C VAL A 128 -0.76 9.45 3.21
N THR A 129 -1.51 10.20 4.02
CA THR A 129 -2.51 9.60 4.91
C THR A 129 -3.59 8.85 4.11
N ASP A 130 -4.13 9.45 3.06
CA ASP A 130 -5.13 8.83 2.19
C ASP A 130 -4.56 7.56 1.52
N ALA A 131 -3.33 7.62 1.00
CA ALA A 131 -2.66 6.48 0.36
C ALA A 131 -2.46 5.31 1.34
N VAL A 132 -2.01 5.58 2.57
CA VAL A 132 -1.78 4.55 3.59
C VAL A 132 -3.09 3.92 4.07
N ILE A 133 -4.16 4.70 4.22
CA ILE A 133 -5.48 4.17 4.59
C ILE A 133 -6.01 3.25 3.48
N ALA A 134 -5.88 3.65 2.22
CA ALA A 134 -6.27 2.82 1.07
C ALA A 134 -5.42 1.53 1.00
N ALA A 135 -4.11 1.62 1.23
CA ALA A 135 -3.22 0.47 1.29
C ALA A 135 -3.61 -0.51 2.41
N GLN A 136 -3.99 0.00 3.58
CA GLN A 136 -4.44 -0.86 4.69
C GLN A 136 -5.76 -1.55 4.37
N ASN A 137 -6.70 -0.90 3.67
CA ASN A 137 -7.91 -1.57 3.18
C ASN A 137 -7.58 -2.70 2.20
N ALA A 138 -6.64 -2.48 1.25
CA ALA A 138 -6.17 -3.51 0.34
C ALA A 138 -5.56 -4.71 1.09
N VAL A 139 -4.77 -4.46 2.14
CA VAL A 139 -4.17 -5.51 2.97
C VAL A 139 -5.23 -6.33 3.70
N VAL A 140 -6.23 -5.69 4.30
CA VAL A 140 -7.33 -6.38 4.98
C VAL A 140 -8.15 -7.21 3.99
N ALA A 141 -8.42 -6.68 2.80
CA ALA A 141 -9.10 -7.42 1.74
C ALA A 141 -8.28 -8.64 1.29
N ALA A 142 -6.99 -8.46 1.02
CA ALA A 142 -6.10 -9.56 0.63
C ALA A 142 -6.09 -10.69 1.67
N GLU A 143 -5.94 -10.37 2.96
CA GLU A 143 -5.98 -11.35 4.05
C GLU A 143 -7.34 -12.09 4.08
N SER A 144 -8.45 -11.38 3.90
CA SER A 144 -9.79 -11.99 3.88
C SER A 144 -9.99 -12.95 2.69
N LEU A 145 -9.25 -12.74 1.61
CA LEU A 145 -9.21 -13.58 0.40
C LEU A 145 -8.14 -14.68 0.46
N GLY A 146 -7.47 -14.83 1.61
CA GLY A 146 -6.44 -15.86 1.83
C GLY A 146 -5.06 -15.51 1.26
N LEU A 147 -4.81 -14.24 0.94
CA LEU A 147 -3.53 -13.75 0.42
C LEU A 147 -2.74 -13.03 1.52
N GLY A 148 -1.53 -13.51 1.80
CA GLY A 148 -0.62 -12.82 2.70
C GLY A 148 0.10 -11.65 2.02
N SER A 149 0.46 -10.63 2.78
CA SER A 149 1.07 -9.40 2.27
C SER A 149 2.32 -8.97 3.04
N CYS A 150 3.11 -8.08 2.45
CA CYS A 150 4.22 -7.40 3.11
C CYS A 150 4.28 -5.94 2.66
N TYR A 151 4.27 -5.00 3.59
CA TYR A 151 4.61 -3.60 3.33
C TYR A 151 6.13 -3.44 3.13
N ILE A 152 6.50 -2.58 2.19
CA ILE A 152 7.89 -2.24 1.88
C ILE A 152 8.06 -0.74 2.10
N GLY A 153 8.64 -0.37 3.24
CA GLY A 153 8.89 1.03 3.61
C GLY A 153 10.07 1.66 2.86
N ASP A 154 11.01 0.82 2.41
CA ASP A 154 12.23 1.26 1.72
C ASP A 154 11.96 2.03 0.42
N ILE A 155 10.75 1.90 -0.14
CA ILE A 155 10.34 2.68 -1.30
C ILE A 155 10.34 4.19 -1.03
N MET A 156 10.20 4.60 0.23
CA MET A 156 10.24 6.01 0.64
C MET A 156 11.66 6.50 0.93
N GLU A 157 12.61 5.61 1.25
CA GLU A 157 13.97 6.00 1.65
C GLU A 157 14.74 6.64 0.48
N ASN A 158 14.58 6.11 -0.73
CA ASN A 158 15.19 6.62 -1.96
C ASN A 158 14.14 7.26 -2.87
N CYS A 159 13.32 8.12 -2.31
CA CYS A 159 12.11 8.65 -2.95
C CYS A 159 12.35 9.21 -4.36
N GLU A 160 13.44 9.99 -4.57
CA GLU A 160 13.77 10.59 -5.86
C GLU A 160 14.15 9.54 -6.91
N GLU A 161 14.81 8.46 -6.50
CA GLU A 161 15.14 7.34 -7.37
C GLU A 161 13.89 6.55 -7.75
N GLN A 162 13.05 6.26 -6.78
CA GLN A 162 11.79 5.56 -7.01
C GLN A 162 10.84 6.37 -7.91
N ARG A 163 10.77 7.70 -7.71
CA ARG A 163 10.00 8.57 -8.60
C ARG A 163 10.47 8.50 -10.04
N ARG A 164 11.78 8.46 -10.28
CA ARG A 164 12.35 8.30 -11.63
C ARG A 164 12.06 6.93 -12.22
N LEU A 165 12.26 5.88 -11.43
CA LEU A 165 12.02 4.50 -11.83
C LEU A 165 10.55 4.26 -12.22
N LEU A 166 9.63 4.76 -11.42
CA LEU A 166 8.19 4.66 -11.64
C LEU A 166 7.63 5.74 -12.59
N ASN A 167 8.49 6.63 -13.12
CA ASN A 167 8.11 7.76 -13.98
C ASN A 167 6.98 8.61 -13.37
N LEU A 168 7.07 8.89 -12.06
CA LEU A 168 6.06 9.69 -11.36
C LEU A 168 6.20 11.18 -11.70
N PRO A 169 5.09 11.87 -11.96
CA PRO A 169 5.11 13.30 -12.23
C PRO A 169 5.46 14.10 -10.98
N GLU A 170 5.68 15.41 -11.16
CA GLU A 170 5.84 16.34 -10.04
C GLU A 170 4.63 16.27 -9.10
N TYR A 171 4.86 16.41 -7.79
CA TYR A 171 3.85 16.31 -6.71
C TYR A 171 3.20 14.93 -6.54
N VAL A 172 3.76 13.87 -7.12
CA VAL A 172 3.37 12.48 -6.86
C VAL A 172 4.56 11.72 -6.27
N PHE A 173 4.34 11.01 -5.17
CA PHE A 173 5.38 10.34 -4.38
C PHE A 173 4.92 8.95 -3.97
N PRO A 174 5.81 7.92 -3.98
CA PRO A 174 5.47 6.64 -3.37
C PRO A 174 5.31 6.81 -1.85
N ALA A 175 4.38 6.06 -1.24
CA ALA A 175 4.01 6.17 0.17
C ALA A 175 3.92 4.80 0.87
#